data_39305c806141fe00ad36095dfe225a9a
#
_entry.id   39305c806141fe00ad36095dfe225a9a
#
_cell.length_a   1.000
_cell.length_b   1.000
_cell.length_c   1.000
_cell.angle_alpha   90.00
_cell.angle_beta   90.00
_cell.angle_gamma   90.00
#
_symmetry.space_group_name_H-M   'P 1'
#
loop_
_entity.id
_entity.type
_entity.pdbx_description
1 polymer ?
#
loop_
_entity_poly.entity_id
_entity_poly.type
_entity_poly.pdbx_seq_one_letter_code
_entity_poly.pdbx_strand_id
1 'polypeptide(L)'
;MTVSGKKSPRRSGGRTVRIAQREAPTDERAITRTGHSGCQYHALSEPDILRIHEGALKTLENVGMGIIGNIPEGANTMLEQGARLSDAGRILIPRAMVEDVLASTRRGWTLHALDGERNLDISPDHVHFGTAGGAVSIRDFHTLSLIHI
;
A
#
# COMPACT_ATOMS: atom_id res chain seq x y z
N MET A 1 31.53 -19.84 39.38
CA MET A 1 30.14 -19.47 39.00
C MET A 1 29.90 -19.94 37.59
N THR A 2 29.24 -21.06 37.43
CA THR A 2 28.95 -21.70 36.14
C THR A 2 27.62 -21.20 35.65
N VAL A 3 27.62 -20.43 34.55
CA VAL A 3 26.40 -19.94 33.91
C VAL A 3 25.77 -21.09 33.12
N SER A 4 24.69 -21.66 33.65
CA SER A 4 23.87 -22.68 32.98
C SER A 4 23.09 -22.02 31.88
N GLY A 5 23.52 -22.22 30.62
CA GLY A 5 22.77 -21.79 29.43
C GLY A 5 21.49 -22.59 29.28
N LYS A 6 20.35 -21.95 29.48
CA LYS A 6 19.02 -22.48 29.17
C LYS A 6 18.91 -22.69 27.65
N LYS A 7 19.03 -23.96 27.20
CA LYS A 7 18.70 -24.33 25.81
C LYS A 7 17.23 -24.04 25.54
N SER A 8 16.95 -23.18 24.56
CA SER A 8 15.59 -22.97 24.07
C SER A 8 14.97 -24.31 23.62
N PRO A 9 13.69 -24.57 23.91
CA PRO A 9 13.05 -25.81 23.50
C PRO A 9 13.12 -25.94 21.98
N ARG A 10 13.70 -27.03 21.49
CA ARG A 10 13.66 -27.38 20.07
C ARG A 10 12.19 -27.44 19.66
N ARG A 11 11.83 -26.68 18.62
CA ARG A 11 10.49 -26.74 18.02
C ARG A 11 10.16 -28.18 17.72
N SER A 12 9.27 -28.79 18.53
CA SER A 12 8.78 -30.14 18.33
C SER A 12 7.85 -30.13 17.11
N GLY A 13 8.16 -30.91 16.13
CA GLY A 13 7.35 -31.07 14.92
C GLY A 13 8.24 -31.16 13.69
N GLY A 14 8.38 -32.37 13.15
CA GLY A 14 9.09 -32.62 11.90
C GLY A 14 8.38 -31.97 10.70
N ARG A 15 8.98 -32.15 9.50
CA ARG A 15 8.42 -31.63 8.23
C ARG A 15 6.96 -32.01 8.02
N THR A 16 6.56 -33.21 8.41
CA THR A 16 5.18 -33.74 8.31
C THR A 16 4.19 -32.94 9.13
N VAL A 17 4.53 -32.57 10.37
CA VAL A 17 3.66 -31.76 11.23
C VAL A 17 3.48 -30.35 10.66
N ARG A 18 4.53 -29.78 10.10
CA ARG A 18 4.45 -28.46 9.45
C ARG A 18 3.61 -28.47 8.16
N ILE A 19 3.66 -29.58 7.40
CA ILE A 19 2.81 -29.77 6.22
C ILE A 19 1.36 -29.90 6.67
N ALA A 20 1.08 -30.78 7.64
CA ALA A 20 -0.26 -30.97 8.16
C ALA A 20 -0.88 -29.68 8.75
N GLN A 21 -0.07 -28.84 9.40
CA GLN A 21 -0.53 -27.51 9.88
C GLN A 21 -0.85 -26.54 8.75
N ARG A 22 -0.19 -26.64 7.59
CA ARG A 22 -0.49 -25.81 6.41
C ARG A 22 -1.71 -26.29 5.64
N GLU A 23 -1.95 -27.61 5.68
CA GLU A 23 -3.08 -28.28 5.02
C GLU A 23 -4.30 -28.38 5.93
N ALA A 24 -4.16 -28.05 7.23
CA ALA A 24 -5.28 -28.00 8.15
C ALA A 24 -6.33 -27.01 7.61
N PRO A 25 -7.61 -27.38 7.60
CA PRO A 25 -8.69 -26.49 7.18
C PRO A 25 -8.57 -25.19 7.97
N THR A 26 -8.43 -24.08 7.28
CA THR A 26 -8.58 -22.77 7.89
C THR A 26 -9.98 -22.72 8.48
N ASP A 27 -10.13 -22.15 9.67
CA ASP A 27 -11.43 -22.01 10.33
C ASP A 27 -12.46 -21.53 9.30
N GLU A 28 -13.37 -22.41 8.92
CA GLU A 28 -14.39 -22.18 7.88
C GLU A 28 -15.30 -20.99 8.20
N ARG A 29 -15.23 -20.47 9.43
CA ARG A 29 -15.98 -19.30 9.89
C ARG A 29 -15.25 -17.98 9.70
N ALA A 30 -13.95 -18.01 9.44
CA ALA A 30 -13.17 -16.78 9.25
C ALA A 30 -13.18 -16.36 7.79
N ILE A 31 -14.23 -15.66 7.36
CA ILE A 31 -14.39 -15.12 6.00
C ILE A 31 -13.33 -14.05 5.70
N THR A 32 -12.85 -13.36 6.72
CA THR A 32 -11.88 -12.26 6.57
C THR A 32 -10.60 -12.58 7.31
N ARG A 33 -9.46 -12.44 6.64
CA ARG A 33 -8.13 -12.60 7.23
C ARG A 33 -7.64 -11.23 7.71
N THR A 34 -7.24 -11.16 8.97
CA THR A 34 -6.73 -9.94 9.60
C THR A 34 -5.29 -9.60 9.22
N GLY A 35 -4.53 -10.54 8.64
CA GLY A 35 -3.11 -10.33 8.34
C GLY A 35 -2.19 -10.52 9.55
N HIS A 36 -0.98 -10.02 9.43
CA HIS A 36 0.03 -10.05 10.49
C HIS A 36 0.14 -8.69 11.15
N SER A 37 0.33 -8.64 12.45
CA SER A 37 0.68 -7.41 13.18
C SER A 37 1.93 -6.79 12.57
N GLY A 38 1.88 -5.52 12.24
CA GLY A 38 2.97 -4.81 11.56
C GLY A 38 2.98 -3.32 11.89
N CYS A 39 3.70 -2.56 11.08
CA CYS A 39 3.74 -1.08 11.17
C CYS A 39 4.28 -0.53 12.49
N GLN A 40 5.12 -1.30 13.21
CA GLN A 40 5.72 -0.88 14.47
C GLN A 40 7.09 -0.21 14.29
N TYR A 41 7.66 -0.27 13.10
CA TYR A 41 8.94 0.35 12.79
C TYR A 41 8.74 1.76 12.24
N HIS A 42 9.24 2.75 12.95
CA HIS A 42 9.21 4.16 12.55
C HIS A 42 10.62 4.62 12.20
N ALA A 43 10.90 4.77 10.90
CA ALA A 43 12.21 5.19 10.40
C ALA A 43 12.45 6.70 10.56
N LEU A 44 11.38 7.49 10.66
CA LEU A 44 11.41 8.94 10.74
C LEU A 44 10.80 9.44 12.03
N SER A 45 11.30 10.56 12.53
CA SER A 45 10.66 11.25 13.65
C SER A 45 9.38 11.98 13.20
N GLU A 46 8.45 12.19 14.11
CA GLU A 46 7.22 12.97 13.83
C GLU A 46 7.50 14.34 13.19
N PRO A 47 8.48 15.13 13.66
CA PRO A 47 8.85 16.38 13.00
C PRO A 47 9.32 16.21 11.55
N ASP A 48 10.04 15.11 11.24
CA ASP A 48 10.49 14.85 9.87
C ASP A 48 9.32 14.46 8.97
N ILE A 49 8.38 13.67 9.47
CA ILE A 49 7.14 13.31 8.75
C ILE A 49 6.36 14.58 8.44
N LEU A 50 6.18 15.48 9.41
CA LEU A 50 5.50 16.76 9.20
C LEU A 50 6.22 17.64 8.17
N ARG A 51 7.55 17.70 8.18
CA ARG A 51 8.33 18.46 7.19
C ARG A 51 8.14 17.91 5.78
N ILE A 52 8.13 16.58 5.62
CA ILE A 52 7.87 15.93 4.32
C ILE A 52 6.44 16.24 3.86
N HIS A 53 5.47 16.12 4.75
CA HIS A 53 4.07 16.44 4.45
C HIS A 53 3.90 17.89 3.99
N GLU A 54 4.46 18.84 4.73
CA GLU A 54 4.45 20.27 4.36
C GLU A 54 5.13 20.52 3.00
N GLY A 55 6.24 19.83 2.73
CA GLY A 55 6.92 19.89 1.44
C GLY A 55 6.04 19.37 0.29
N ALA A 56 5.34 18.26 0.51
CA ALA A 56 4.42 17.69 -0.45
C ALA A 56 3.24 18.63 -0.76
N LEU A 57 2.61 19.20 0.27
CA LEU A 57 1.51 20.16 0.11
C LEU A 57 1.95 21.39 -0.69
N LYS A 58 3.10 21.98 -0.35
CA LYS A 58 3.67 23.11 -1.10
C LYS A 58 3.98 22.76 -2.55
N THR A 59 4.45 21.55 -2.80
CA THR A 59 4.72 21.08 -4.17
C THR A 59 3.43 20.95 -4.97
N LEU A 60 2.38 20.37 -4.41
CA LEU A 60 1.09 20.23 -5.06
C LEU A 60 0.43 21.59 -5.33
N GLU A 61 0.58 22.54 -4.42
CA GLU A 61 -0.03 23.87 -4.54
C GLU A 61 0.72 24.77 -5.50
N ASN A 62 2.05 24.79 -5.49
CA ASN A 62 2.86 25.76 -6.24
C ASN A 62 3.46 25.20 -7.53
N VAL A 63 3.75 23.90 -7.58
CA VAL A 63 4.30 23.24 -8.76
C VAL A 63 3.24 22.43 -9.49
N GLY A 64 2.37 21.74 -8.75
CA GLY A 64 1.26 20.97 -9.25
C GLY A 64 1.66 19.68 -9.98
N MET A 65 0.69 19.04 -10.58
CA MET A 65 0.83 17.79 -11.33
C MET A 65 0.81 18.05 -12.84
N GLY A 66 1.73 17.44 -13.58
CA GLY A 66 1.72 17.47 -15.05
C GLY A 66 0.61 16.58 -15.61
N ILE A 67 0.01 17.02 -16.71
CA ILE A 67 -0.96 16.23 -17.47
C ILE A 67 -0.24 15.67 -18.70
N ILE A 68 -0.36 14.35 -18.91
CA ILE A 68 0.16 13.70 -20.11
C ILE A 68 -1.01 13.37 -21.02
N GLY A 69 -1.00 13.92 -22.22
CA GLY A 69 -2.08 13.75 -23.20
C GLY A 69 -3.28 14.68 -22.98
N ASN A 70 -4.47 14.22 -23.32
CA ASN A 70 -5.71 14.95 -23.09
C ASN A 70 -6.01 15.02 -21.58
N ILE A 71 -6.71 16.07 -21.15
CA ILE A 71 -7.08 16.24 -19.74
C ILE A 71 -7.95 15.02 -19.31
N PRO A 72 -7.46 14.17 -18.40
CA PRO A 72 -8.25 13.02 -17.95
C PRO A 72 -9.52 13.49 -17.21
N GLU A 73 -10.55 12.66 -17.20
CA GLU A 73 -11.80 12.94 -16.47
C GLU A 73 -11.53 13.29 -14.99
N GLY A 74 -10.59 12.59 -14.34
CA GLY A 74 -10.16 12.92 -12.97
C GLY A 74 -9.58 14.31 -12.81
N ALA A 75 -8.91 14.84 -13.83
CA ALA A 75 -8.38 16.21 -13.81
C ALA A 75 -9.53 17.25 -13.88
N ASN A 76 -10.55 17.01 -14.70
CA ASN A 76 -11.73 17.86 -14.75
C ASN A 76 -12.44 17.89 -13.39
N THR A 77 -12.63 16.73 -12.76
CA THR A 77 -13.19 16.66 -11.40
C THR A 77 -12.40 17.48 -10.39
N MET A 78 -11.06 17.43 -10.45
CA MET A 78 -10.23 18.27 -9.56
C MET A 78 -10.43 19.76 -9.81
N LEU A 79 -10.51 20.17 -11.08
CA LEU A 79 -10.75 21.56 -11.46
C LEU A 79 -12.12 22.05 -10.97
N GLU A 80 -13.17 21.24 -11.10
CA GLU A 80 -14.50 21.53 -10.60
C GLU A 80 -14.54 21.67 -9.08
N GLN A 81 -13.67 20.96 -8.37
CA GLN A 81 -13.55 21.00 -6.91
C GLN A 81 -12.61 22.11 -6.40
N GLY A 82 -12.05 22.92 -7.26
CA GLY A 82 -11.25 24.09 -6.86
C GLY A 82 -9.76 24.03 -7.15
N ALA A 83 -9.27 22.97 -7.80
CA ALA A 83 -7.92 22.98 -8.36
C ALA A 83 -7.82 24.01 -9.50
N ARG A 84 -6.60 24.41 -9.86
CA ARG A 84 -6.37 25.41 -10.91
C ARG A 84 -5.42 24.88 -11.97
N LEU A 85 -5.66 25.21 -13.21
CA LEU A 85 -4.74 24.94 -14.30
C LEU A 85 -3.74 26.12 -14.40
N SER A 86 -2.44 25.83 -14.34
CA SER A 86 -1.39 26.83 -14.54
C SER A 86 -1.14 27.08 -16.03
N ASP A 87 -0.49 28.19 -16.37
CA ASP A 87 -0.09 28.53 -17.73
C ASP A 87 0.84 27.48 -18.37
N ALA A 88 1.57 26.74 -17.53
CA ALA A 88 2.42 25.62 -17.95
C ALA A 88 1.66 24.28 -18.13
N GLY A 89 0.32 24.29 -18.11
CA GLY A 89 -0.50 23.09 -18.27
C GLY A 89 -0.42 22.11 -17.09
N ARG A 90 -0.16 22.61 -15.89
CA ARG A 90 -0.11 21.79 -14.67
C ARG A 90 -1.33 22.06 -13.79
N ILE A 91 -1.85 21.03 -13.15
CA ILE A 91 -2.93 21.16 -12.18
C ILE A 91 -2.32 21.51 -10.82
N LEU A 92 -2.65 22.69 -10.32
CA LEU A 92 -2.31 23.16 -9.00
C LEU A 92 -3.42 22.77 -8.02
N ILE A 93 -3.05 22.03 -7.00
CA ILE A 93 -4.01 21.47 -6.03
C ILE A 93 -3.87 22.25 -4.73
N PRO A 94 -4.90 23.02 -4.31
CA PRO A 94 -4.85 23.78 -3.07
C PRO A 94 -4.67 22.87 -1.85
N ARG A 95 -3.93 23.35 -0.87
CA ARG A 95 -3.69 22.64 0.41
C ARG A 95 -4.99 22.16 1.05
N ALA A 96 -5.99 23.03 1.16
CA ALA A 96 -7.27 22.70 1.79
C ALA A 96 -7.95 21.50 1.12
N MET A 97 -7.90 21.42 -0.21
CA MET A 97 -8.46 20.30 -0.96
C MET A 97 -7.77 18.97 -0.61
N VAL A 98 -6.45 18.97 -0.44
CA VAL A 98 -5.70 17.77 -0.04
C VAL A 98 -6.06 17.37 1.40
N GLU A 99 -6.12 18.32 2.31
CA GLU A 99 -6.47 18.09 3.72
C GLU A 99 -7.89 17.53 3.87
N ASP A 100 -8.86 18.06 3.13
CA ASP A 100 -10.25 17.57 3.12
C ASP A 100 -10.34 16.12 2.60
N VAL A 101 -9.63 15.80 1.52
CA VAL A 101 -9.58 14.44 0.98
C VAL A 101 -8.94 13.49 1.99
N LEU A 102 -7.82 13.88 2.62
CA LEU A 102 -7.16 13.05 3.62
C LEU A 102 -8.03 12.83 4.86
N ALA A 103 -8.80 13.83 5.27
CA ALA A 103 -9.74 13.72 6.39
C ALA A 103 -10.90 12.78 6.08
N SER A 104 -11.39 12.75 4.85
CA SER A 104 -12.51 11.91 4.42
C SER A 104 -12.09 10.49 4.00
N THR A 105 -10.80 10.26 3.73
CA THR A 105 -10.30 8.97 3.26
C THR A 105 -10.38 7.91 4.36
N ARG A 106 -10.96 6.77 4.03
CA ARG A 106 -11.01 5.61 4.94
C ARG A 106 -9.62 5.03 5.13
N ARG A 107 -9.27 4.77 6.39
CA ARG A 107 -7.98 4.18 6.77
C ARG A 107 -7.98 2.65 6.82
N GLY A 108 -9.14 2.04 6.71
CA GLY A 108 -9.30 0.60 6.70
C GLY A 108 -10.48 0.19 5.82
N TRP A 109 -10.34 -0.94 5.13
CA TRP A 109 -11.36 -1.50 4.24
C TRP A 109 -11.12 -2.99 4.02
N THR A 110 -12.14 -3.69 3.56
CA THR A 110 -12.03 -5.10 3.24
C THR A 110 -11.86 -5.28 1.74
N LEU A 111 -10.78 -5.96 1.33
CA LEU A 111 -10.60 -6.42 -0.04
C LEU A 111 -11.34 -7.75 -0.19
N HIS A 112 -12.44 -7.72 -0.95
CA HIS A 112 -13.27 -8.89 -1.18
C HIS A 112 -12.67 -9.80 -2.26
N ALA A 113 -12.52 -11.08 -1.95
CA ALA A 113 -12.16 -12.08 -2.94
C ALA A 113 -13.38 -12.45 -3.81
N LEU A 114 -13.13 -12.87 -5.05
CA LEU A 114 -14.20 -13.27 -5.98
C LEU A 114 -14.99 -14.48 -5.50
N ASP A 115 -14.36 -15.37 -4.72
CA ASP A 115 -15.00 -16.54 -4.12
C ASP A 115 -15.76 -16.22 -2.82
N GLY A 116 -15.62 -15.01 -2.29
CA GLY A 116 -16.23 -14.58 -1.03
C GLY A 116 -15.63 -15.19 0.23
N GLU A 117 -14.68 -16.12 0.10
CA GLU A 117 -14.15 -16.91 1.22
C GLU A 117 -12.79 -16.44 1.72
N ARG A 118 -12.06 -15.61 0.93
CA ARG A 118 -10.68 -15.21 1.21
C ARG A 118 -10.49 -13.70 1.25
N ASN A 119 -11.39 -13.03 1.92
CA ASN A 119 -11.30 -11.60 2.10
C ASN A 119 -10.06 -11.20 2.92
N LEU A 120 -9.53 -10.02 2.65
CA LEU A 120 -8.43 -9.41 3.40
C LEU A 120 -8.92 -8.16 4.12
N ASP A 121 -8.62 -8.07 5.41
CA ASP A 121 -8.84 -6.85 6.18
C ASP A 121 -7.61 -5.94 6.04
N ILE A 122 -7.75 -4.89 5.27
CA ILE A 122 -6.70 -3.90 5.06
C ILE A 122 -6.86 -2.80 6.11
N SER A 123 -6.04 -2.85 7.13
CA SER A 123 -6.03 -1.88 8.22
C SER A 123 -4.60 -1.40 8.51
N PRO A 124 -4.43 -0.23 9.17
CA PRO A 124 -3.11 0.37 9.39
C PRO A 124 -2.13 -0.51 10.15
N ASP A 125 -2.64 -1.39 11.01
CA ASP A 125 -1.82 -2.20 11.92
C ASP A 125 -1.54 -3.61 11.38
N HIS A 126 -2.03 -3.92 10.17
CA HIS A 126 -1.91 -5.25 9.59
C HIS A 126 -1.11 -5.26 8.28
N VAL A 127 -0.32 -6.30 8.11
CA VAL A 127 0.47 -6.55 6.90
C VAL A 127 0.02 -7.86 6.26
N HIS A 128 -0.23 -7.81 4.96
CA HIS A 128 -0.55 -8.96 4.15
C HIS A 128 0.58 -9.21 3.15
N PHE A 129 0.94 -10.46 2.98
CA PHE A 129 1.90 -10.89 1.97
C PHE A 129 1.17 -11.43 0.76
N GLY A 130 1.55 -10.95 -0.41
CA GLY A 130 1.01 -11.40 -1.69
C GLY A 130 2.11 -11.72 -2.68
N THR A 131 1.72 -12.30 -3.80
CA THR A 131 2.62 -12.42 -4.96
C THR A 131 2.85 -11.03 -5.56
N ALA A 132 4.00 -10.86 -6.24
CA ALA A 132 4.30 -9.63 -6.96
C ALA A 132 3.19 -9.31 -7.97
N GLY A 133 2.89 -8.03 -8.13
CA GLY A 133 1.97 -7.55 -9.15
C GLY A 133 2.46 -7.91 -10.55
N GLY A 134 1.56 -7.91 -11.52
CA GLY A 134 1.89 -8.17 -12.91
C GLY A 134 2.94 -7.17 -13.43
N ALA A 135 3.90 -7.65 -14.19
CA ALA A 135 4.80 -6.77 -14.93
C ALA A 135 3.98 -6.05 -16.02
N VAL A 136 4.03 -4.73 -16.05
CA VAL A 136 3.36 -3.92 -17.09
C VAL A 136 4.08 -4.01 -18.44
N SER A 137 5.33 -4.47 -18.45
CA SER A 137 6.12 -4.69 -19.65
C SER A 137 7.17 -5.77 -19.44
N ILE A 138 7.52 -6.46 -20.51
CA ILE A 138 8.65 -7.41 -20.58
C ILE A 138 9.67 -6.84 -21.54
N ARG A 139 10.95 -6.93 -21.17
CA ARG A 139 12.04 -6.57 -22.07
C ARG A 139 12.34 -7.75 -22.99
N ASP A 140 12.23 -7.54 -24.29
CA ASP A 140 12.66 -8.52 -25.28
C ASP A 140 14.19 -8.68 -25.21
N PHE A 141 14.66 -9.93 -25.10
CA PHE A 141 16.07 -10.21 -24.90
C PHE A 141 16.93 -9.94 -26.15
N HIS A 142 16.35 -10.05 -27.35
CA HIS A 142 17.07 -9.87 -28.60
C HIS A 142 17.06 -8.44 -29.10
N THR A 143 15.92 -7.79 -29.04
CA THR A 143 15.74 -6.41 -29.52
C THR A 143 15.96 -5.37 -28.45
N LEU A 144 15.99 -5.76 -27.18
CA LEU A 144 16.02 -4.90 -26.01
C LEU A 144 14.86 -3.89 -25.94
N SER A 145 13.85 -4.08 -26.77
CA SER A 145 12.62 -3.29 -26.74
C SER A 145 11.72 -3.68 -25.55
N LEU A 146 10.87 -2.76 -25.11
CA LEU A 146 9.83 -3.03 -24.12
C LEU A 146 8.58 -3.50 -24.86
N ILE A 147 8.11 -4.69 -24.51
CA ILE A 147 6.84 -5.24 -24.96
C ILE A 147 5.81 -4.99 -23.86
N HIS A 148 4.76 -4.27 -24.18
CA HIS A 148 3.61 -4.11 -23.26
C HIS A 148 2.75 -5.36 -23.29
N ILE A 149 2.35 -5.82 -22.12
CA ILE A 149 1.44 -6.95 -21.94
C ILE A 149 0.02 -6.44 -21.86
#